data_667c747e97bdaea532967d1a21f97521
#
_entry.id   667c747e97bdaea532967d1a21f97521
#
_cell.length_a   1.000
_cell.length_b   1.000
_cell.length_c   1.000
_cell.angle_alpha   90.00
_cell.angle_beta   90.00
_cell.angle_gamma   90.00
#
_symmetry.space_group_name_H-M   'P 1'
#
loop_
_entity.id
_entity.type
_entity.pdbx_description
1 polymer ?
#
loop_
_entity_poly.entity_id
_entity_poly.type
_entity_poly.pdbx_seq_one_letter_code
_entity_poly.pdbx_strand_id
1 'polypeptide(L)'
;MMCPFILRADAPARIEVTIGAFPGASHGISHGRSFAMGICSASRGVKLHTMRALNCDHCGHLVFFDSVQCVHCGNTLAFLPDRLVMAALAPSPQDGPGVWRCMGGHGAAQHAGRLYRMCRNQIVYQACNFAVPVGDASDLCASCRQTRVLPDLSEPTNIGRWMQIEAAKRRLFYTLARLRLEPAPGGTGPVFEFLADVPGWPAVLTGHLNGTITLNVAEADDDVRASRRIALGEPFRTLVGHLRHESGHFYWDQLVRDGGRMDAFRQMFGDERQDYTTALDAHYARGNAQGNWAAHYVSAYAAAHPWEDWAETWAHYLHMIDLLETSASFGTEVTVPGIYGAQHSTAVDPFARPAPGFDAMVQHLVPLTLLLNSLTRSLGQLDAYPFALSGQALAKLRFVHDVVQDAVGGRS
;
A
#
# COMPACT_ATOMS: atom_id res chain seq x y z
N MET A 1 28.24 6.24 37.20
CA MET A 1 29.41 6.68 36.49
C MET A 1 29.02 6.85 35.03
N MET A 2 28.78 8.09 34.62
CA MET A 2 28.37 8.46 33.26
C MET A 2 29.61 8.84 32.47
N CYS A 3 29.73 8.34 31.25
CA CYS A 3 30.74 8.79 30.30
C CYS A 3 30.05 9.44 29.10
N PRO A 4 30.23 10.72 28.82
CA PRO A 4 29.64 11.37 27.66
C PRO A 4 30.60 11.28 26.46
N PHE A 5 30.13 10.75 25.34
CA PHE A 5 30.82 10.91 24.06
C PHE A 5 30.23 12.09 23.28
N ILE A 6 31.06 13.12 23.17
CA ILE A 6 30.86 14.24 22.24
C ILE A 6 31.50 13.84 20.92
N LEU A 7 30.71 13.69 19.84
CA LEU A 7 31.23 13.58 18.48
C LEU A 7 31.19 14.95 17.81
N ARG A 8 32.37 15.48 17.51
CA ARG A 8 32.57 16.61 16.58
C ARG A 8 32.46 16.10 15.15
N ALA A 9 31.74 16.83 14.33
CA ALA A 9 31.70 16.65 12.89
C ALA A 9 32.93 17.31 12.26
N ASP A 10 33.73 16.53 11.51
CA ASP A 10 34.63 17.04 10.47
C ASP A 10 34.98 15.93 9.48
N ALA A 11 34.67 16.21 8.19
CA ALA A 11 35.15 15.67 6.92
C ALA A 11 35.03 14.17 6.59
N PRO A 12 34.90 13.82 5.29
CA PRO A 12 34.56 12.45 4.85
C PRO A 12 35.77 11.52 4.85
N ALA A 13 35.80 10.57 5.76
CA ALA A 13 36.78 9.49 5.75
C ALA A 13 36.29 8.36 4.81
N ARG A 14 37.12 8.02 3.83
CA ARG A 14 37.02 6.76 3.06
C ARG A 14 37.26 5.61 4.04
N ILE A 15 36.30 4.70 4.12
CA ILE A 15 36.49 3.41 4.80
C ILE A 15 36.96 2.43 3.74
N GLU A 16 38.24 2.07 3.76
CA GLU A 16 38.75 0.88 3.06
C GLU A 16 38.55 -0.34 3.96
N VAL A 17 37.72 -1.27 3.51
CA VAL A 17 37.57 -2.57 4.18
C VAL A 17 38.57 -3.54 3.54
N THR A 18 39.66 -3.81 4.23
CA THR A 18 40.62 -4.87 3.83
C THR A 18 40.12 -6.20 4.37
N ILE A 19 39.65 -7.08 3.50
CA ILE A 19 39.35 -8.47 3.85
C ILE A 19 40.66 -9.26 3.79
N GLY A 20 41.11 -9.68 4.96
CA GLY A 20 42.28 -10.55 5.08
C GLY A 20 42.02 -11.91 4.45
N ALA A 21 42.93 -12.35 3.57
CA ALA A 21 42.89 -13.66 2.92
C ALA A 21 43.34 -14.74 3.90
N PHE A 22 42.55 -15.82 4.02
CA PHE A 22 43.00 -17.10 4.58
C PHE A 22 43.72 -17.93 3.53
N PRO A 23 44.84 -18.61 3.85
CA PRO A 23 45.57 -19.39 2.91
C PRO A 23 45.02 -20.82 2.82
N GLY A 24 44.89 -21.33 1.59
CA GLY A 24 45.03 -22.74 1.27
C GLY A 24 43.82 -23.46 0.73
N ALA A 25 43.71 -23.54 -0.57
CA ALA A 25 43.55 -24.76 -1.37
C ALA A 25 43.46 -24.42 -2.87
N SER A 26 44.41 -24.90 -3.62
CA SER A 26 44.46 -24.89 -5.09
C SER A 26 43.47 -25.88 -5.69
N HIS A 27 42.66 -25.48 -6.69
CA HIS A 27 42.47 -26.19 -7.98
C HIS A 27 41.41 -25.50 -8.86
N GLY A 28 41.78 -25.31 -10.14
CA GLY A 28 40.83 -25.38 -11.25
C GLY A 28 40.21 -24.06 -11.74
N ILE A 29 40.75 -23.56 -12.81
CA ILE A 29 40.31 -22.45 -13.66
C ILE A 29 38.94 -22.72 -14.29
N SER A 30 37.99 -21.80 -14.16
CA SER A 30 37.07 -21.50 -15.25
C SER A 30 36.48 -20.08 -15.09
N HIS A 31 36.37 -19.39 -16.22
CA HIS A 31 36.01 -17.99 -16.37
C HIS A 31 34.68 -17.63 -15.69
N GLY A 32 34.75 -16.90 -14.58
CA GLY A 32 33.57 -16.30 -13.93
C GLY A 32 33.43 -14.83 -14.31
N ARG A 33 32.36 -14.48 -14.96
CA ARG A 33 31.95 -13.08 -15.18
C ARG A 33 31.67 -12.42 -13.84
N SER A 34 32.41 -11.35 -13.55
CA SER A 34 32.19 -10.50 -12.39
C SER A 34 30.83 -9.81 -12.48
N PHE A 35 29.93 -10.11 -11.55
CA PHE A 35 28.72 -9.33 -11.31
C PHE A 35 29.12 -8.09 -10.49
N ALA A 36 29.39 -6.99 -11.16
CA ALA A 36 29.43 -5.69 -10.52
C ALA A 36 27.99 -5.27 -10.17
N MET A 37 27.61 -5.36 -8.88
CA MET A 37 26.45 -4.66 -8.36
C MET A 37 26.74 -3.15 -8.44
N GLY A 38 26.27 -2.52 -9.51
CA GLY A 38 26.27 -1.07 -9.63
C GLY A 38 25.37 -0.46 -8.57
N ILE A 39 25.98 0.10 -7.53
CA ILE A 39 25.27 0.95 -6.56
C ILE A 39 24.95 2.25 -7.30
N CYS A 40 23.70 2.36 -7.73
CA CYS A 40 23.16 3.58 -8.32
C CYS A 40 23.12 4.66 -7.22
N SER A 41 23.71 5.82 -7.48
CA SER A 41 23.81 6.95 -6.56
C SER A 41 22.40 7.34 -6.08
N ALA A 42 22.23 7.39 -4.76
CA ALA A 42 21.00 7.72 -4.08
C ALA A 42 20.55 9.16 -4.37
N SER A 43 19.58 9.31 -5.25
CA SER A 43 18.64 10.42 -5.20
C SER A 43 17.65 10.13 -4.07
N ARG A 44 17.71 10.94 -3.04
CA ARG A 44 16.86 11.06 -1.82
C ARG A 44 15.77 9.99 -1.68
N GLY A 45 15.95 9.13 -0.68
CA GLY A 45 15.22 7.95 -0.28
C GLY A 45 13.70 7.94 -0.48
N VAL A 46 13.26 7.53 -1.65
CA VAL A 46 11.92 7.00 -1.85
C VAL A 46 12.00 5.54 -1.41
N LYS A 47 11.41 5.22 -0.26
CA LYS A 47 11.23 3.83 0.17
C LYS A 47 10.38 3.11 -0.88
N LEU A 48 11.00 2.24 -1.67
CA LEU A 48 10.32 1.39 -2.66
C LEU A 48 9.47 0.36 -1.92
N HIS A 49 8.17 0.57 -1.88
CA HIS A 49 7.21 -0.39 -1.36
C HIS A 49 6.54 -1.09 -2.54
N THR A 50 6.81 -2.36 -2.72
CA THR A 50 6.21 -3.21 -3.76
C THR A 50 4.95 -3.87 -3.21
N MET A 51 3.86 -3.91 -4.00
CA MET A 51 2.65 -4.68 -3.66
C MET A 51 2.68 -6.07 -4.29
N ARG A 52 3.35 -6.26 -5.44
CA ARG A 52 3.59 -7.57 -6.03
C ARG A 52 4.84 -7.51 -6.89
N ALA A 53 5.47 -8.66 -7.12
CA ALA A 53 6.52 -8.78 -8.12
C ALA A 53 5.92 -8.56 -9.52
N LEU A 54 6.44 -7.58 -10.23
CA LEU A 54 6.06 -7.26 -11.60
C LEU A 54 7.25 -7.51 -12.51
N ASN A 55 6.98 -7.79 -13.77
CA ASN A 55 8.03 -7.96 -14.76
C ASN A 55 7.88 -6.91 -15.85
N CYS A 56 9.00 -6.41 -16.35
CA CYS A 56 9.01 -5.61 -17.56
C CYS A 56 8.46 -6.48 -18.70
N ASP A 57 7.37 -6.07 -19.29
CA ASP A 57 6.67 -6.81 -20.35
C ASP A 57 7.48 -6.92 -21.64
N HIS A 58 8.54 -6.11 -21.80
CA HIS A 58 9.45 -6.16 -22.94
C HIS A 58 10.58 -7.20 -22.76
N CYS A 59 11.28 -7.20 -21.61
CA CYS A 59 12.47 -8.02 -21.41
C CYS A 59 12.35 -9.08 -20.31
N GLY A 60 11.22 -9.16 -19.60
CA GLY A 60 10.98 -10.12 -18.53
C GLY A 60 11.67 -9.82 -17.19
N HIS A 61 12.51 -8.76 -17.10
CA HIS A 61 13.22 -8.44 -15.87
C HIS A 61 12.29 -7.92 -14.78
N LEU A 62 12.60 -8.26 -13.50
CA LEU A 62 11.82 -7.81 -12.35
C LEU A 62 11.80 -6.28 -12.27
N VAL A 63 10.60 -5.72 -12.08
CA VAL A 63 10.35 -4.30 -11.84
C VAL A 63 9.35 -4.13 -10.71
N PHE A 64 9.25 -2.90 -10.19
CA PHE A 64 8.38 -2.59 -9.07
C PHE A 64 7.23 -1.70 -9.48
N PHE A 65 6.18 -1.67 -8.68
CA PHE A 65 4.97 -0.89 -8.95
C PHE A 65 5.24 0.59 -9.22
N ASP A 66 6.23 1.18 -8.54
CA ASP A 66 6.62 2.59 -8.70
C ASP A 66 7.72 2.80 -9.77
N SER A 67 8.15 1.75 -10.48
CA SER A 67 9.20 1.88 -11.50
C SER A 67 8.74 2.77 -12.67
N VAL A 68 9.61 3.67 -13.09
CA VAL A 68 9.42 4.55 -14.27
C VAL A 68 10.37 4.19 -15.42
N GLN A 69 11.35 3.34 -15.15
CA GLN A 69 12.30 2.82 -16.13
C GLN A 69 12.75 1.41 -15.75
N CYS A 70 12.89 0.54 -16.73
CA CYS A 70 13.47 -0.78 -16.53
C CYS A 70 14.99 -0.67 -16.47
N VAL A 71 15.58 -1.09 -15.34
CA VAL A 71 17.04 -1.02 -15.13
C VAL A 71 17.84 -1.95 -16.05
N HIS A 72 17.21 -3.00 -16.61
CA HIS A 72 17.85 -3.96 -17.49
C HIS A 72 17.84 -3.52 -18.96
N CYS A 73 16.68 -3.14 -19.51
CA CYS A 73 16.57 -2.80 -20.93
C CYS A 73 16.50 -1.30 -21.21
N GLY A 74 16.49 -0.46 -20.16
CA GLY A 74 16.44 1.01 -20.29
C GLY A 74 15.10 1.59 -20.77
N ASN A 75 14.11 0.76 -21.08
CA ASN A 75 12.82 1.25 -21.55
C ASN A 75 12.06 2.02 -20.47
N THR A 76 11.35 3.07 -20.88
CA THR A 76 10.40 3.77 -20.03
C THR A 76 9.28 2.84 -19.61
N LEU A 77 8.91 2.88 -18.34
CA LEU A 77 7.83 2.09 -17.77
C LEU A 77 6.69 3.00 -17.33
N ALA A 78 5.47 2.52 -17.50
CA ALA A 78 4.30 3.09 -16.85
C ALA A 78 3.31 2.00 -16.44
N PHE A 79 2.59 2.24 -15.36
CA PHE A 79 1.47 1.40 -14.97
C PHE A 79 0.24 1.77 -15.81
N LEU A 80 -0.41 0.76 -16.38
CA LEU A 80 -1.63 0.90 -17.18
C LEU A 80 -2.85 0.58 -16.30
N PRO A 81 -3.57 1.59 -15.77
CA PRO A 81 -4.65 1.35 -14.83
C PRO A 81 -5.85 0.60 -15.43
N ASP A 82 -6.08 0.74 -16.75
CA ASP A 82 -7.11 0.02 -17.50
C ASP A 82 -6.78 -1.46 -17.73
N ARG A 83 -5.55 -1.88 -17.43
CA ARG A 83 -5.03 -3.25 -17.62
C ARG A 83 -4.46 -3.86 -16.35
N LEU A 84 -4.21 -3.06 -15.34
CA LEU A 84 -3.54 -3.42 -14.07
C LEU A 84 -2.17 -4.10 -14.28
N VAL A 85 -1.40 -3.58 -15.25
CA VAL A 85 -0.07 -4.10 -15.58
C VAL A 85 0.96 -2.97 -15.70
N MET A 86 2.23 -3.33 -15.49
CA MET A 86 3.36 -2.47 -15.81
C MET A 86 3.76 -2.72 -17.27
N ALA A 87 3.86 -1.66 -18.08
CA ALA A 87 4.21 -1.76 -19.48
C ALA A 87 5.46 -0.96 -19.86
N ALA A 88 6.27 -1.53 -20.75
CA ALA A 88 7.37 -0.83 -21.41
C ALA A 88 6.82 -0.02 -22.58
N LEU A 89 7.18 1.25 -22.63
CA LEU A 89 6.65 2.22 -23.57
C LEU A 89 7.76 2.84 -24.42
N ALA A 90 7.51 2.99 -25.71
CA ALA A 90 8.35 3.76 -26.63
C ALA A 90 7.62 5.03 -27.09
N PRO A 91 8.32 6.16 -27.26
CA PRO A 91 7.73 7.34 -27.88
C PRO A 91 7.18 7.02 -29.27
N SER A 92 6.00 7.56 -29.60
CA SER A 92 5.33 7.32 -30.89
C SER A 92 4.88 8.64 -31.53
N PRO A 93 5.83 9.49 -32.01
CA PRO A 93 5.53 10.82 -32.56
C PRO A 93 4.58 10.79 -33.75
N GLN A 94 4.59 9.70 -34.51
CA GLN A 94 3.67 9.49 -35.65
C GLN A 94 2.19 9.39 -35.24
N ASP A 95 1.91 9.03 -33.97
CA ASP A 95 0.55 8.92 -33.46
C ASP A 95 0.12 10.21 -32.71
N GLY A 96 1.01 11.20 -32.63
CA GLY A 96 0.76 12.51 -32.04
C GLY A 96 1.80 12.92 -30.99
N PRO A 97 1.82 14.19 -30.61
CA PRO A 97 2.74 14.72 -29.63
C PRO A 97 2.46 14.12 -28.23
N GLY A 98 3.50 13.68 -27.52
CA GLY A 98 3.40 13.08 -26.20
C GLY A 98 2.76 11.69 -26.16
N VAL A 99 2.55 11.05 -27.31
CA VAL A 99 2.01 9.70 -27.42
C VAL A 99 3.12 8.67 -27.26
N TRP A 100 2.80 7.62 -26.52
CA TRP A 100 3.64 6.46 -26.24
C TRP A 100 2.94 5.19 -26.70
N ARG A 101 3.68 4.27 -27.25
CA ARG A 101 3.19 2.96 -27.71
C ARG A 101 3.72 1.86 -26.79
N CYS A 102 2.86 0.94 -26.36
CA CYS A 102 3.28 -0.28 -25.68
C CYS A 102 4.14 -1.13 -26.62
N MET A 103 5.35 -1.47 -26.16
CA MET A 103 6.35 -2.13 -27.00
C MET A 103 6.03 -3.59 -27.31
N GLY A 104 5.39 -4.27 -26.38
CA GLY A 104 5.23 -5.72 -26.48
C GLY A 104 6.52 -6.50 -26.17
N GLY A 105 6.40 -7.81 -26.03
CA GLY A 105 7.52 -8.71 -25.67
C GLY A 105 7.03 -9.86 -24.82
N HIS A 106 7.79 -10.22 -23.78
CA HIS A 106 7.43 -11.30 -22.85
C HIS A 106 6.10 -11.05 -22.14
N GLY A 107 5.03 -11.77 -22.52
CA GLY A 107 3.71 -11.68 -21.90
C GLY A 107 2.84 -10.47 -22.31
N ALA A 108 3.33 -9.58 -23.17
CA ALA A 108 2.69 -8.31 -23.54
C ALA A 108 1.66 -8.39 -24.69
N ALA A 109 1.34 -9.58 -25.20
CA ALA A 109 0.50 -9.74 -26.39
C ALA A 109 -0.86 -9.03 -26.33
N GLN A 110 -1.43 -8.87 -25.11
CA GLN A 110 -2.76 -8.29 -24.92
C GLN A 110 -2.81 -6.76 -25.00
N HIS A 111 -1.68 -6.06 -24.84
CA HIS A 111 -1.61 -4.58 -24.85
C HIS A 111 -0.54 -4.04 -25.79
N ALA A 112 0.23 -4.91 -26.47
CA ALA A 112 1.19 -4.50 -27.50
C ALA A 112 0.55 -3.58 -28.55
N GLY A 113 1.25 -2.50 -28.88
CA GLY A 113 0.79 -1.52 -29.88
C GLY A 113 -0.26 -0.53 -29.38
N ARG A 114 -0.83 -0.68 -28.18
CA ARG A 114 -1.77 0.30 -27.61
C ARG A 114 -1.07 1.61 -27.33
N LEU A 115 -1.84 2.69 -27.45
CA LEU A 115 -1.36 4.06 -27.34
C LEU A 115 -1.80 4.71 -26.04
N TYR A 116 -0.84 5.35 -25.37
CA TYR A 116 -1.03 6.02 -24.09
C TYR A 116 -0.34 7.39 -24.08
N ARG A 117 -0.74 8.23 -23.15
CA ARG A 117 -0.03 9.45 -22.75
C ARG A 117 0.43 9.28 -21.30
N MET A 118 1.54 9.90 -20.92
CA MET A 118 1.89 9.96 -19.51
C MET A 118 0.88 10.83 -18.75
N CYS A 119 0.56 10.45 -17.51
CA CYS A 119 -0.26 11.30 -16.64
C CYS A 119 0.38 12.68 -16.50
N ARG A 120 -0.41 13.76 -16.53
CA ARG A 120 0.08 15.14 -16.36
C ARG A 120 0.92 15.30 -15.08
N ASN A 121 0.54 14.66 -13.96
CA ASN A 121 1.31 14.72 -12.73
C ASN A 121 2.70 14.05 -12.86
N GLN A 122 2.88 13.11 -13.80
CA GLN A 122 4.20 12.60 -14.16
C GLN A 122 5.00 13.62 -14.95
N ILE A 123 4.37 14.26 -15.94
CA ILE A 123 5.07 15.19 -16.85
C ILE A 123 5.53 16.44 -16.10
N VAL A 124 4.65 17.01 -15.26
CA VAL A 124 4.90 18.32 -14.61
C VAL A 124 5.70 18.18 -13.31
N TYR A 125 5.39 17.17 -12.49
CA TYR A 125 5.90 17.07 -11.13
C TYR A 125 6.69 15.78 -10.85
N GLN A 126 6.72 14.83 -11.78
CA GLN A 126 7.26 13.48 -11.59
C GLN A 126 6.58 12.74 -10.40
N ALA A 127 5.34 13.10 -10.11
CA ALA A 127 4.57 12.63 -8.97
C ALA A 127 3.70 11.41 -9.27
N CYS A 128 3.77 10.85 -10.49
CA CYS A 128 2.95 9.73 -10.94
C CYS A 128 3.76 8.82 -11.88
N ASN A 129 3.37 7.54 -11.96
CA ASN A 129 3.93 6.60 -12.93
C ASN A 129 2.83 5.87 -13.72
N PHE A 130 1.59 6.38 -13.67
CA PHE A 130 0.48 5.82 -14.44
C PHE A 130 0.38 6.47 -15.80
N ALA A 131 -0.08 5.70 -16.80
CA ALA A 131 -0.42 6.20 -18.13
C ALA A 131 -1.93 6.38 -18.29
N VAL A 132 -2.29 7.15 -19.32
CA VAL A 132 -3.67 7.48 -19.69
C VAL A 132 -3.89 6.99 -21.11
N PRO A 133 -4.92 6.18 -21.42
CA PRO A 133 -5.24 5.80 -22.79
C PRO A 133 -5.45 7.02 -23.70
N VAL A 134 -4.96 7.00 -24.94
CA VAL A 134 -5.08 8.16 -25.86
C VAL A 134 -6.53 8.56 -26.09
N GLY A 135 -7.47 7.61 -26.05
CA GLY A 135 -8.92 7.89 -26.20
C GLY A 135 -9.59 8.50 -24.97
N ASP A 136 -8.91 8.61 -23.82
CA ASP A 136 -9.44 9.26 -22.62
C ASP A 136 -9.29 10.79 -22.76
N ALA A 137 -10.36 11.54 -22.51
CA ALA A 137 -10.34 13.00 -22.60
C ALA A 137 -9.53 13.69 -21.49
N SER A 138 -9.31 13.00 -20.36
CA SER A 138 -8.53 13.51 -19.23
C SER A 138 -7.03 13.43 -19.51
N ASP A 139 -6.26 14.41 -19.05
CA ASP A 139 -4.79 14.37 -18.99
C ASP A 139 -4.27 13.74 -17.67
N LEU A 140 -5.16 13.48 -16.71
CA LEU A 140 -4.88 12.80 -15.46
C LEU A 140 -5.29 11.32 -15.53
N CYS A 141 -4.47 10.45 -14.96
CA CYS A 141 -4.79 9.03 -14.87
C CYS A 141 -5.97 8.75 -13.91
N ALA A 142 -6.49 7.53 -13.94
CA ALA A 142 -7.64 7.11 -13.15
C ALA A 142 -7.47 7.38 -11.63
N SER A 143 -6.26 7.25 -11.09
CA SER A 143 -5.99 7.58 -9.68
C SER A 143 -5.89 9.09 -9.46
N CYS A 144 -5.11 9.82 -10.28
CA CYS A 144 -4.87 11.25 -10.05
C CYS A 144 -6.14 12.11 -10.21
N ARG A 145 -7.09 11.70 -11.06
CA ARG A 145 -8.36 12.44 -11.22
C ARG A 145 -9.29 12.37 -10.01
N GLN A 146 -9.03 11.45 -9.07
CA GLN A 146 -9.76 11.37 -7.81
C GLN A 146 -9.32 12.46 -6.82
N THR A 147 -8.17 13.12 -7.02
CA THR A 147 -7.73 14.23 -6.17
C THR A 147 -8.34 15.53 -6.66
N ARG A 148 -9.20 16.13 -5.84
CA ARG A 148 -9.92 17.37 -6.13
C ARG A 148 -9.14 18.60 -5.69
N VAL A 149 -8.47 18.54 -4.54
CA VAL A 149 -7.72 19.65 -3.96
C VAL A 149 -6.29 19.21 -3.67
N LEU A 150 -5.33 20.05 -4.05
CA LEU A 150 -3.91 19.90 -3.76
C LEU A 150 -3.49 20.95 -2.72
N PRO A 151 -2.44 20.67 -1.92
CA PRO A 151 -1.83 21.69 -1.08
C PRO A 151 -1.20 22.78 -1.95
N ASP A 152 -0.82 23.89 -1.35
CA ASP A 152 -0.02 24.91 -2.04
C ASP A 152 1.32 24.29 -2.50
N LEU A 153 1.46 24.08 -3.81
CA LEU A 153 2.65 23.51 -4.43
C LEU A 153 3.76 24.56 -4.68
N SER A 154 3.54 25.83 -4.38
CA SER A 154 4.62 26.81 -4.35
C SER A 154 5.56 26.60 -3.15
N GLU A 155 5.07 25.91 -2.11
CA GLU A 155 5.85 25.47 -0.97
C GLU A 155 6.57 24.13 -1.27
N PRO A 156 7.92 24.12 -1.39
CA PRO A 156 8.67 22.93 -1.82
C PRO A 156 8.44 21.69 -0.96
N THR A 157 8.22 21.86 0.35
CA THR A 157 7.93 20.78 1.29
C THR A 157 6.63 20.07 0.96
N ASN A 158 5.61 20.81 0.52
CA ASN A 158 4.31 20.27 0.16
C ASN A 158 4.37 19.40 -1.09
N ILE A 159 5.26 19.69 -2.05
CA ILE A 159 5.44 18.84 -3.24
C ILE A 159 5.87 17.43 -2.82
N GLY A 160 6.91 17.33 -1.97
CA GLY A 160 7.43 16.04 -1.50
C GLY A 160 6.39 15.25 -0.69
N ARG A 161 5.66 15.93 0.19
CA ARG A 161 4.56 15.35 0.97
C ARG A 161 3.44 14.82 0.08
N TRP A 162 2.98 15.66 -0.84
CA TRP A 162 1.95 15.29 -1.81
C TRP A 162 2.36 14.09 -2.67
N MET A 163 3.59 14.06 -3.18
CA MET A 163 4.10 12.93 -3.95
C MET A 163 4.05 11.60 -3.17
N GLN A 164 4.38 11.61 -1.88
CA GLN A 164 4.30 10.42 -1.02
C GLN A 164 2.86 9.96 -0.82
N ILE A 165 1.93 10.90 -0.59
CA ILE A 165 0.50 10.60 -0.43
C ILE A 165 -0.08 10.05 -1.73
N GLU A 166 0.24 10.65 -2.88
CA GLU A 166 -0.19 10.14 -4.19
C GLU A 166 0.36 8.73 -4.48
N ALA A 167 1.59 8.45 -4.06
CA ALA A 167 2.14 7.09 -4.16
C ALA A 167 1.37 6.09 -3.30
N ALA A 168 0.99 6.46 -2.08
CA ALA A 168 0.15 5.65 -1.21
C ALA A 168 -1.27 5.47 -1.79
N LYS A 169 -1.86 6.53 -2.33
CA LYS A 169 -3.19 6.49 -2.98
C LYS A 169 -3.20 5.59 -4.22
N ARG A 170 -2.14 5.58 -5.04
CA ARG A 170 -2.04 4.67 -6.18
C ARG A 170 -2.04 3.20 -5.75
N ARG A 171 -1.47 2.87 -4.58
CA ARG A 171 -1.54 1.51 -4.01
C ARG A 171 -2.95 1.16 -3.58
N LEU A 172 -3.64 2.07 -2.88
CA LEU A 172 -5.06 1.88 -2.58
C LEU A 172 -5.89 1.69 -3.85
N PHE A 173 -5.68 2.55 -4.87
CA PHE A 173 -6.34 2.41 -6.18
C PHE A 173 -6.11 1.03 -6.78
N TYR A 174 -4.87 0.54 -6.77
CA TYR A 174 -4.54 -0.79 -7.29
C TYR A 174 -5.32 -1.89 -6.58
N THR A 175 -5.32 -1.92 -5.24
CA THR A 175 -6.03 -2.93 -4.46
C THR A 175 -7.53 -2.90 -4.75
N LEU A 176 -8.14 -1.71 -4.76
CA LEU A 176 -9.56 -1.53 -5.07
C LEU A 176 -9.90 -2.00 -6.50
N ALA A 177 -9.05 -1.67 -7.47
CA ALA A 177 -9.22 -2.11 -8.85
C ALA A 177 -9.09 -3.63 -9.00
N ARG A 178 -8.15 -4.26 -8.29
CA ARG A 178 -8.03 -5.73 -8.22
C ARG A 178 -9.28 -6.38 -7.63
N LEU A 179 -9.86 -5.75 -6.62
CA LEU A 179 -11.14 -6.16 -6.00
C LEU A 179 -12.36 -5.74 -6.83
N ARG A 180 -12.19 -5.09 -7.99
CA ARG A 180 -13.28 -4.55 -8.84
C ARG A 180 -14.22 -3.60 -8.09
N LEU A 181 -13.67 -2.85 -7.17
CA LEU A 181 -14.39 -1.85 -6.36
C LEU A 181 -14.17 -0.43 -6.87
N GLU A 182 -13.32 -0.23 -7.90
CA GLU A 182 -13.17 1.06 -8.55
C GLU A 182 -14.52 1.50 -9.16
N PRO A 183 -14.78 2.82 -9.22
CA PRO A 183 -15.98 3.33 -9.85
C PRO A 183 -16.04 2.91 -11.32
N ALA A 184 -17.21 2.47 -11.79
CA ALA A 184 -17.47 2.37 -13.22
C ALA A 184 -17.20 3.73 -13.91
N PRO A 185 -16.88 3.77 -15.22
CA PRO A 185 -16.73 5.02 -15.94
C PRO A 185 -17.96 5.90 -15.72
N GLY A 186 -17.76 7.11 -15.15
CA GLY A 186 -18.85 8.02 -14.77
C GLY A 186 -19.48 7.77 -13.39
N GLY A 187 -19.06 6.75 -12.65
CA GLY A 187 -19.48 6.51 -11.28
C GLY A 187 -18.74 7.38 -10.26
N THR A 188 -19.34 7.53 -9.08
CA THR A 188 -18.75 8.28 -7.96
C THR A 188 -17.83 7.38 -7.16
N GLY A 189 -16.52 7.60 -7.25
CA GLY A 189 -15.53 7.01 -6.34
C GLY A 189 -15.22 7.95 -5.18
N PRO A 190 -14.34 7.55 -4.26
CA PRO A 190 -13.85 8.44 -3.22
C PRO A 190 -13.15 9.64 -3.85
N VAL A 191 -13.44 10.83 -3.35
CA VAL A 191 -12.78 12.07 -3.72
C VAL A 191 -11.74 12.39 -2.66
N PHE A 192 -10.54 12.79 -3.07
CA PHE A 192 -9.45 13.10 -2.15
C PHE A 192 -9.15 14.59 -2.15
N GLU A 193 -8.89 15.12 -0.94
CA GLU A 193 -8.38 16.47 -0.72
C GLU A 193 -7.12 16.39 0.15
N PHE A 194 -6.02 16.92 -0.35
CA PHE A 194 -4.75 16.96 0.35
C PHE A 194 -4.45 18.39 0.76
N LEU A 195 -4.61 18.67 2.04
CA LEU A 195 -4.56 20.02 2.60
C LEU A 195 -3.35 20.17 3.53
N ALA A 196 -2.74 21.35 3.53
CA ALA A 196 -1.71 21.75 4.48
C ALA A 196 -2.28 22.66 5.56
N ASP A 197 -1.74 22.59 6.78
CA ASP A 197 -2.05 23.55 7.82
C ASP A 197 -1.59 24.95 7.40
N VAL A 198 -2.43 25.95 7.62
CA VAL A 198 -2.15 27.36 7.35
C VAL A 198 -2.07 28.11 8.67
N PRO A 199 -0.96 28.84 8.94
CA PRO A 199 -0.83 29.63 10.17
C PRO A 199 -2.01 30.57 10.38
N GLY A 200 -2.61 30.54 11.58
CA GLY A 200 -3.75 31.37 11.95
C GLY A 200 -5.13 30.78 11.55
N TRP A 201 -5.17 29.61 10.90
CA TRP A 201 -6.37 28.87 10.61
C TRP A 201 -6.48 27.61 11.48
N PRO A 202 -7.70 27.04 11.67
CA PRO A 202 -7.83 25.73 12.33
C PRO A 202 -6.98 24.66 11.64
N ALA A 203 -6.44 23.75 12.44
CA ALA A 203 -5.67 22.62 11.90
C ALA A 203 -6.54 21.75 10.98
N VAL A 204 -5.94 21.27 9.90
CA VAL A 204 -6.58 20.33 8.99
C VAL A 204 -6.75 18.99 9.70
N LEU A 205 -7.99 18.55 9.82
CA LEU A 205 -8.32 17.24 10.36
C LEU A 205 -8.38 16.23 9.19
N THR A 206 -7.69 15.12 9.35
CA THR A 206 -7.82 13.98 8.44
C THR A 206 -9.10 13.23 8.77
N GLY A 207 -9.84 12.78 7.74
CA GLY A 207 -11.08 12.03 7.92
C GLY A 207 -11.90 11.93 6.66
N HIS A 208 -13.02 11.21 6.74
CA HIS A 208 -14.00 11.05 5.67
C HIS A 208 -15.29 11.79 5.98
N LEU A 209 -15.83 12.50 5.00
CA LEU A 209 -17.15 13.14 5.08
C LEU A 209 -17.84 13.15 3.71
N ASN A 210 -19.02 12.56 3.60
CA ASN A 210 -19.87 12.59 2.40
C ASN A 210 -19.11 12.21 1.10
N GLY A 211 -18.36 11.13 1.13
CA GLY A 211 -17.61 10.65 -0.03
C GLY A 211 -16.27 11.36 -0.29
N THR A 212 -15.92 12.36 0.53
CA THR A 212 -14.65 13.08 0.46
C THR A 212 -13.72 12.61 1.58
N ILE A 213 -12.51 12.24 1.20
CA ILE A 213 -11.41 11.88 2.11
C ILE A 213 -10.43 13.05 2.15
N THR A 214 -10.36 13.73 3.29
CA THR A 214 -9.40 14.80 3.53
C THR A 214 -8.18 14.23 4.24
N LEU A 215 -6.98 14.57 3.78
CA LEU A 215 -5.72 14.20 4.43
C LEU A 215 -4.85 15.44 4.66
N ASN A 216 -4.39 15.63 5.89
CA ASN A 216 -3.37 16.61 6.18
C ASN A 216 -2.02 16.16 5.61
N VAL A 217 -1.42 16.97 4.72
CA VAL A 217 -0.17 16.57 4.05
C VAL A 217 1.01 16.37 4.99
N ALA A 218 0.98 16.95 6.21
CA ALA A 218 1.99 16.69 7.23
C ALA A 218 2.05 15.22 7.66
N GLU A 219 1.00 14.42 7.40
CA GLU A 219 1.01 12.97 7.60
C GLU A 219 2.06 12.25 6.71
N ALA A 220 2.56 12.91 5.68
CA ALA A 220 3.67 12.37 4.88
C ALA A 220 5.01 12.38 5.62
N ASP A 221 5.18 13.19 6.66
CA ASP A 221 6.40 13.28 7.44
C ASP A 221 6.49 12.11 8.44
N ASP A 222 7.62 11.41 8.46
CA ASP A 222 7.84 10.24 9.33
C ASP A 222 7.80 10.60 10.82
N ASP A 223 8.32 11.76 11.21
CA ASP A 223 8.33 12.27 12.58
C ASP A 223 6.94 12.68 13.07
N VAL A 224 6.13 13.32 12.22
CA VAL A 224 4.74 13.65 12.53
C VAL A 224 3.92 12.37 12.74
N ARG A 225 4.08 11.37 11.86
CA ARG A 225 3.41 10.06 12.02
C ARG A 225 3.88 9.34 13.27
N ALA A 226 5.20 9.36 13.56
CA ALA A 226 5.73 8.74 14.77
C ALA A 226 5.18 9.41 16.04
N SER A 227 5.11 10.74 16.06
CA SER A 227 4.55 11.51 17.19
C SER A 227 3.06 11.20 17.39
N ARG A 228 2.27 11.19 16.32
CA ARG A 228 0.84 10.84 16.37
C ARG A 228 0.64 9.39 16.81
N ARG A 229 1.43 8.44 16.28
CA ARG A 229 1.40 7.04 16.70
C ARG A 229 1.60 6.86 18.20
N ILE A 230 2.56 7.58 18.78
CA ILE A 230 2.83 7.56 20.22
C ILE A 230 1.68 8.20 20.99
N ALA A 231 1.24 9.39 20.57
CA ALA A 231 0.19 10.14 21.25
C ALA A 231 -1.17 9.41 21.27
N LEU A 232 -1.50 8.71 20.18
CA LEU A 232 -2.75 7.96 20.03
C LEU A 232 -2.64 6.48 20.45
N GLY A 233 -1.41 6.01 20.78
CA GLY A 233 -1.17 4.61 21.11
C GLY A 233 -1.45 3.64 19.97
N GLU A 234 -1.32 4.07 18.73
CA GLU A 234 -1.53 3.26 17.53
C GLU A 234 -0.21 2.60 17.10
N PRO A 235 -0.03 1.28 17.24
CA PRO A 235 1.24 0.62 16.92
C PRO A 235 1.54 0.65 15.41
N PHE A 236 0.51 0.79 14.58
CA PHE A 236 0.60 0.75 13.12
C PHE A 236 -0.10 1.97 12.50
N ARG A 237 0.70 2.91 11.99
CA ARG A 237 0.19 4.11 11.31
C ARG A 237 1.06 4.40 10.09
N THR A 238 0.60 4.01 8.92
CA THR A 238 1.25 4.27 7.63
C THR A 238 0.32 5.08 6.73
N LEU A 239 0.85 5.81 5.74
CA LEU A 239 0.01 6.53 4.77
C LEU A 239 -0.98 5.60 4.04
N VAL A 240 -0.51 4.41 3.63
CA VAL A 240 -1.38 3.42 2.97
C VAL A 240 -2.44 2.91 3.94
N GLY A 241 -2.06 2.62 5.20
CA GLY A 241 -3.00 2.17 6.23
C GLY A 241 -4.09 3.21 6.50
N HIS A 242 -3.70 4.49 6.61
CA HIS A 242 -4.65 5.57 6.85
C HIS A 242 -5.62 5.77 5.66
N LEU A 243 -5.08 5.80 4.43
CA LEU A 243 -5.94 5.88 3.24
C LEU A 243 -6.89 4.68 3.11
N ARG A 244 -6.46 3.48 3.54
CA ARG A 244 -7.33 2.30 3.61
C ARG A 244 -8.44 2.49 4.63
N HIS A 245 -8.11 2.96 5.83
CA HIS A 245 -9.08 3.26 6.89
C HIS A 245 -10.14 4.25 6.40
N GLU A 246 -9.74 5.41 5.89
CA GLU A 246 -10.66 6.43 5.39
C GLU A 246 -11.50 5.94 4.21
N SER A 247 -10.92 5.10 3.34
CA SER A 247 -11.71 4.43 2.29
C SER A 247 -12.74 3.47 2.86
N GLY A 248 -12.48 2.90 4.04
CA GLY A 248 -13.45 2.04 4.74
C GLY A 248 -14.75 2.76 5.03
N HIS A 249 -14.71 3.99 5.50
CA HIS A 249 -15.89 4.81 5.71
C HIS A 249 -16.67 5.07 4.42
N PHE A 250 -15.97 5.37 3.31
CA PHE A 250 -16.60 5.51 2.00
C PHE A 250 -17.29 4.23 1.53
N TYR A 251 -16.61 3.08 1.66
CA TYR A 251 -17.18 1.79 1.25
C TYR A 251 -18.24 1.26 2.21
N TRP A 252 -18.26 1.69 3.47
CA TRP A 252 -19.37 1.43 4.38
C TRP A 252 -20.67 2.04 3.85
N ASP A 253 -20.64 3.30 3.42
CA ASP A 253 -21.78 3.94 2.79
C ASP A 253 -22.32 3.12 1.63
N GLN A 254 -21.46 2.69 0.72
CA GLN A 254 -21.87 1.99 -0.51
C GLN A 254 -22.24 0.52 -0.30
N LEU A 255 -21.44 -0.20 0.49
CA LEU A 255 -21.57 -1.65 0.58
C LEU A 255 -22.46 -2.11 1.73
N VAL A 256 -22.55 -1.33 2.79
CA VAL A 256 -23.36 -1.66 3.98
C VAL A 256 -24.66 -0.87 3.97
N ARG A 257 -24.59 0.46 4.08
CA ARG A 257 -25.80 1.30 4.16
C ARG A 257 -26.63 1.19 2.89
N ASP A 258 -26.08 1.56 1.74
CA ASP A 258 -26.77 1.59 0.46
C ASP A 258 -26.89 0.17 -0.15
N GLY A 259 -26.02 -0.74 0.28
CA GLY A 259 -26.05 -2.16 -0.06
C GLY A 259 -27.10 -2.99 0.69
N GLY A 260 -27.89 -2.39 1.58
CA GLY A 260 -28.99 -3.05 2.32
C GLY A 260 -28.52 -4.06 3.37
N ARG A 261 -27.32 -3.89 3.95
CA ARG A 261 -26.72 -4.84 4.91
C ARG A 261 -26.69 -4.35 6.36
N MET A 262 -27.48 -3.32 6.69
CA MET A 262 -27.45 -2.67 7.99
C MET A 262 -27.74 -3.61 9.16
N ASP A 263 -28.72 -4.52 9.04
CA ASP A 263 -29.05 -5.44 10.12
C ASP A 263 -27.91 -6.43 10.39
N ALA A 264 -27.30 -6.99 9.35
CA ALA A 264 -26.15 -7.88 9.48
C ALA A 264 -24.92 -7.13 10.04
N PHE A 265 -24.71 -5.88 9.63
CA PHE A 265 -23.67 -5.01 10.17
C PHE A 265 -23.86 -4.81 11.67
N ARG A 266 -25.07 -4.43 12.13
CA ARG A 266 -25.36 -4.22 13.56
C ARG A 266 -25.18 -5.45 14.41
N GLN A 267 -25.51 -6.63 13.86
CA GLN A 267 -25.26 -7.91 14.55
C GLN A 267 -23.76 -8.19 14.73
N MET A 268 -22.92 -7.78 13.78
CA MET A 268 -21.49 -8.09 13.78
C MET A 268 -20.65 -7.00 14.50
N PHE A 269 -20.95 -5.73 14.27
CA PHE A 269 -20.14 -4.59 14.70
C PHE A 269 -20.80 -3.77 15.84
N GLY A 270 -22.10 -3.85 16.01
CA GLY A 270 -22.86 -3.06 16.97
C GLY A 270 -23.64 -1.92 16.32
N ASP A 271 -24.29 -1.09 17.14
CA ASP A 271 -25.18 -0.01 16.71
C ASP A 271 -24.37 1.25 16.36
N GLU A 272 -24.26 1.57 15.09
CA GLU A 272 -23.54 2.72 14.56
C GLU A 272 -24.24 4.07 14.87
N ARG A 273 -25.46 4.05 15.39
CA ARG A 273 -26.22 5.27 15.77
C ARG A 273 -25.83 5.84 17.13
N GLN A 274 -24.90 5.20 17.82
CA GLN A 274 -24.31 5.76 19.04
C GLN A 274 -23.69 7.12 18.72
N ASP A 275 -23.76 8.06 19.70
CA ASP A 275 -23.13 9.37 19.52
C ASP A 275 -21.61 9.21 19.34
N TYR A 276 -21.17 9.56 18.15
CA TYR A 276 -19.79 9.37 17.73
C TYR A 276 -18.79 10.13 18.59
N THR A 277 -19.08 11.41 18.88
CA THR A 277 -18.19 12.26 19.69
C THR A 277 -18.06 11.72 21.10
N THR A 278 -19.19 11.40 21.73
CA THR A 278 -19.21 10.82 23.09
C THR A 278 -18.46 9.50 23.14
N ALA A 279 -18.59 8.65 22.11
CA ALA A 279 -17.90 7.35 22.05
C ALA A 279 -16.37 7.52 21.93
N LEU A 280 -15.90 8.45 21.07
CA LEU A 280 -14.49 8.78 20.94
C LEU A 280 -13.91 9.39 22.22
N ASP A 281 -14.59 10.35 22.83
CA ASP A 281 -14.15 10.97 24.09
C ASP A 281 -14.01 9.92 25.20
N ALA A 282 -14.97 8.99 25.29
CA ALA A 282 -14.91 7.88 26.23
C ALA A 282 -13.77 6.89 25.92
N HIS A 283 -13.45 6.68 24.65
CA HIS A 283 -12.32 5.85 24.23
C HIS A 283 -10.99 6.48 24.68
N TYR A 284 -10.76 7.75 24.35
CA TYR A 284 -9.52 8.44 24.71
C TYR A 284 -9.38 8.62 26.24
N ALA A 285 -10.47 8.88 26.95
CA ALA A 285 -10.45 8.97 28.42
C ALA A 285 -10.06 7.65 29.10
N ARG A 286 -10.41 6.48 28.52
CA ARG A 286 -10.03 5.15 29.05
C ARG A 286 -8.56 4.81 28.78
N GLY A 287 -7.97 5.35 27.71
CA GLY A 287 -6.63 5.01 27.23
C GLY A 287 -6.54 3.60 26.64
N ASN A 288 -5.57 3.38 25.78
CA ASN A 288 -5.38 2.12 25.03
C ASN A 288 -4.98 0.91 25.89
N ALA A 289 -4.50 1.16 27.12
CA ALA A 289 -4.01 0.10 28.02
C ALA A 289 -5.14 -0.62 28.82
N GLN A 290 -6.35 -0.08 28.81
CA GLN A 290 -7.46 -0.61 29.60
C GLN A 290 -8.51 -1.26 28.70
N GLY A 291 -8.59 -2.59 28.78
CA GLY A 291 -9.65 -3.37 28.18
C GLY A 291 -9.15 -4.58 27.38
N ASN A 292 -10.00 -5.62 27.30
CA ASN A 292 -9.73 -6.82 26.50
C ASN A 292 -10.12 -6.60 25.03
N TRP A 293 -9.74 -5.44 24.44
CA TRP A 293 -10.09 -5.12 23.05
C TRP A 293 -9.57 -6.19 22.08
N ALA A 294 -8.39 -6.73 22.32
CA ALA A 294 -7.76 -7.73 21.46
C ALA A 294 -8.58 -9.02 21.30
N ALA A 295 -9.49 -9.33 22.23
CA ALA A 295 -10.39 -10.48 22.11
C ALA A 295 -11.51 -10.24 21.09
N HIS A 296 -11.83 -8.98 20.78
CA HIS A 296 -13.04 -8.63 20.02
C HIS A 296 -12.79 -7.75 18.78
N TYR A 297 -11.65 -7.08 18.70
CA TYR A 297 -11.34 -6.06 17.70
C TYR A 297 -9.97 -6.29 17.06
N VAL A 298 -9.78 -5.76 15.87
CA VAL A 298 -8.49 -5.83 15.14
C VAL A 298 -7.45 -4.85 15.71
N SER A 299 -7.90 -3.75 16.31
CA SER A 299 -7.06 -2.71 16.93
C SER A 299 -7.76 -2.12 18.16
N ALA A 300 -7.00 -1.40 19.00
CA ALA A 300 -7.59 -0.67 20.13
C ALA A 300 -8.56 0.42 19.65
N TYR A 301 -8.24 1.10 18.56
CA TYR A 301 -9.07 2.16 17.99
C TYR A 301 -10.40 1.63 17.43
N ALA A 302 -10.42 0.41 16.89
CA ALA A 302 -11.66 -0.26 16.49
C ALA A 302 -12.70 -0.37 17.62
N ALA A 303 -12.27 -0.39 18.89
CA ALA A 303 -13.17 -0.44 20.03
C ALA A 303 -13.82 0.94 20.36
N ALA A 304 -13.51 2.00 19.64
CA ALA A 304 -14.03 3.33 19.90
C ALA A 304 -15.51 3.47 19.47
N HIS A 305 -15.84 2.98 18.27
CA HIS A 305 -17.18 3.09 17.69
C HIS A 305 -17.40 1.99 16.62
N PRO A 306 -18.61 1.47 16.41
CA PRO A 306 -18.90 0.46 15.37
C PRO A 306 -18.47 0.89 13.95
N TRP A 307 -18.53 2.16 13.64
CA TRP A 307 -18.11 2.71 12.35
C TRP A 307 -16.59 2.70 12.19
N GLU A 308 -15.84 2.95 13.29
CA GLU A 308 -14.37 2.79 13.33
C GLU A 308 -13.95 1.32 13.29
N ASP A 309 -14.71 0.45 13.94
CA ASP A 309 -14.48 -1.00 13.89
C ASP A 309 -14.58 -1.56 12.46
N TRP A 310 -15.55 -1.08 11.70
CA TRP A 310 -15.63 -1.40 10.27
C TRP A 310 -14.44 -0.85 9.50
N ALA A 311 -14.08 0.43 9.66
CA ALA A 311 -13.01 1.08 8.93
C ALA A 311 -11.64 0.42 9.22
N GLU A 312 -11.36 0.08 10.47
CA GLU A 312 -10.18 -0.69 10.87
C GLU A 312 -10.20 -2.10 10.29
N THR A 313 -11.33 -2.82 10.39
CA THR A 313 -11.49 -4.17 9.82
C THR A 313 -11.31 -4.15 8.29
N TRP A 314 -11.86 -3.15 7.61
CA TRP A 314 -11.68 -2.92 6.18
C TRP A 314 -10.21 -2.70 5.82
N ALA A 315 -9.51 -1.81 6.53
CA ALA A 315 -8.08 -1.56 6.31
C ALA A 315 -7.25 -2.84 6.48
N HIS A 316 -7.55 -3.64 7.51
CA HIS A 316 -6.90 -4.93 7.74
C HIS A 316 -7.22 -5.96 6.66
N TYR A 317 -8.45 -5.99 6.15
CA TYR A 317 -8.81 -6.84 5.01
C TYR A 317 -7.97 -6.48 3.77
N LEU A 318 -7.82 -5.20 3.43
CA LEU A 318 -6.97 -4.77 2.32
C LEU A 318 -5.48 -5.08 2.57
N HIS A 319 -5.00 -4.98 3.81
CA HIS A 319 -3.64 -5.42 4.16
C HIS A 319 -3.45 -6.91 3.92
N MET A 320 -4.41 -7.74 4.35
CA MET A 320 -4.38 -9.19 4.13
C MET A 320 -4.32 -9.53 2.64
N ILE A 321 -5.18 -8.93 1.83
CA ILE A 321 -5.22 -9.14 0.36
C ILE A 321 -3.87 -8.81 -0.28
N ASP A 322 -3.28 -7.66 0.05
CA ASP A 322 -2.02 -7.23 -0.56
C ASP A 322 -0.81 -8.05 -0.08
N LEU A 323 -0.78 -8.46 1.18
CA LEU A 323 0.26 -9.35 1.71
C LEU A 323 0.22 -10.71 1.01
N LEU A 324 -0.97 -11.28 0.83
CA LEU A 324 -1.16 -12.57 0.15
C LEU A 324 -0.82 -12.47 -1.35
N GLU A 325 -1.29 -11.44 -2.07
CA GLU A 325 -0.95 -11.24 -3.49
C GLU A 325 0.57 -11.08 -3.66
N THR A 326 1.19 -10.28 -2.81
CA THR A 326 2.65 -10.07 -2.86
C THR A 326 3.39 -11.37 -2.62
N SER A 327 3.09 -12.09 -1.54
CA SER A 327 3.76 -13.34 -1.21
C SER A 327 3.56 -14.42 -2.28
N ALA A 328 2.35 -14.55 -2.82
CA ALA A 328 2.07 -15.46 -3.92
C ALA A 328 2.87 -15.10 -5.18
N SER A 329 3.02 -13.81 -5.50
CA SER A 329 3.81 -13.35 -6.66
C SER A 329 5.30 -13.68 -6.55
N PHE A 330 5.82 -13.88 -5.33
CA PHE A 330 7.19 -14.35 -5.08
C PHE A 330 7.28 -15.88 -4.91
N GLY A 331 6.17 -16.62 -5.05
CA GLY A 331 6.15 -18.06 -4.82
C GLY A 331 6.54 -18.43 -3.39
N THR A 332 6.11 -17.64 -2.39
CA THR A 332 6.55 -17.80 -1.00
C THR A 332 6.00 -19.09 -0.39
N GLU A 333 6.89 -19.90 0.15
CA GLU A 333 6.58 -21.06 0.98
C GLU A 333 7.13 -20.82 2.38
N VAL A 334 6.32 -21.07 3.40
CA VAL A 334 6.69 -20.89 4.80
C VAL A 334 6.53 -22.20 5.53
N THR A 335 7.58 -22.61 6.26
CA THR A 335 7.51 -23.74 7.19
C THR A 335 7.63 -23.18 8.60
N VAL A 336 6.57 -23.31 9.39
CA VAL A 336 6.57 -22.93 10.81
C VAL A 336 6.94 -24.18 11.64
N PRO A 337 8.08 -24.15 12.35
CA PRO A 337 8.44 -25.25 13.24
C PRO A 337 7.44 -25.34 14.40
N GLY A 338 7.03 -26.54 14.74
CA GLY A 338 6.11 -26.79 15.85
C GLY A 338 6.48 -28.05 16.62
N ILE A 339 6.07 -28.11 17.90
CA ILE A 339 6.34 -29.27 18.77
C ILE A 339 5.65 -30.56 18.30
N TYR A 340 4.61 -30.46 17.49
CA TYR A 340 3.86 -31.57 16.90
C TYR A 340 4.17 -31.80 15.41
N GLY A 341 5.27 -31.23 14.91
CA GLY A 341 5.68 -31.26 13.52
C GLY A 341 5.65 -29.90 12.86
N ALA A 342 6.33 -29.81 11.71
CA ALA A 342 6.37 -28.59 10.92
C ALA A 342 5.06 -28.39 10.16
N GLN A 343 4.54 -27.16 10.18
CA GLN A 343 3.39 -26.76 9.35
C GLN A 343 3.92 -26.06 8.10
N HIS A 344 3.58 -26.62 6.94
CA HIS A 344 3.93 -26.05 5.64
C HIS A 344 2.76 -25.21 5.12
N SER A 345 3.07 -24.06 4.60
CA SER A 345 2.11 -23.13 4.02
C SER A 345 2.68 -22.53 2.75
N THR A 346 1.95 -22.68 1.64
CA THR A 346 2.26 -22.02 0.36
C THR A 346 1.32 -20.84 0.16
N ALA A 347 1.88 -19.68 -0.13
CA ALA A 347 1.08 -18.46 -0.31
C ALA A 347 0.06 -18.63 -1.45
N VAL A 348 -1.17 -18.21 -1.18
CA VAL A 348 -2.27 -18.22 -2.15
C VAL A 348 -2.50 -16.82 -2.72
N ASP A 349 -2.65 -16.74 -4.05
CA ASP A 349 -3.08 -15.51 -4.71
C ASP A 349 -4.59 -15.32 -4.45
N PRO A 350 -5.00 -14.24 -3.74
CA PRO A 350 -6.42 -13.96 -3.49
C PRO A 350 -7.21 -13.71 -4.78
N PHE A 351 -6.52 -13.43 -5.88
CA PHE A 351 -7.10 -13.19 -7.20
C PHE A 351 -6.96 -14.38 -8.17
N ALA A 352 -6.57 -15.54 -7.69
CA ALA A 352 -6.52 -16.77 -8.49
C ALA A 352 -7.91 -17.17 -9.01
N ARG A 353 -7.97 -18.03 -10.01
CA ARG A 353 -9.22 -18.57 -10.55
C ARG A 353 -9.14 -20.10 -10.55
N PRO A 354 -10.00 -20.77 -9.75
CA PRO A 354 -11.00 -20.22 -8.83
C PRO A 354 -10.37 -19.43 -7.66
N ALA A 355 -11.11 -18.44 -7.14
CA ALA A 355 -10.64 -17.66 -5.98
C ALA A 355 -10.55 -18.55 -4.73
N PRO A 356 -9.51 -18.38 -3.89
CA PRO A 356 -9.43 -19.10 -2.62
C PRO A 356 -10.54 -18.63 -1.67
N GLY A 357 -11.09 -19.55 -0.88
CA GLY A 357 -12.01 -19.19 0.18
C GLY A 357 -11.30 -18.43 1.32
N PHE A 358 -12.06 -17.68 2.12
CA PHE A 358 -11.52 -16.86 3.22
C PHE A 358 -10.66 -17.69 4.20
N ASP A 359 -11.09 -18.90 4.57
CA ASP A 359 -10.33 -19.76 5.50
C ASP A 359 -8.97 -20.17 4.94
N ALA A 360 -8.89 -20.46 3.65
CA ALA A 360 -7.62 -20.76 2.99
C ALA A 360 -6.69 -19.54 3.04
N MET A 361 -7.21 -18.32 2.79
CA MET A 361 -6.44 -17.10 2.91
C MET A 361 -5.90 -16.89 4.33
N VAL A 362 -6.71 -17.10 5.37
CA VAL A 362 -6.29 -16.96 6.77
C VAL A 362 -5.23 -17.99 7.14
N GLN A 363 -5.36 -19.24 6.69
CA GLN A 363 -4.36 -20.29 6.91
C GLN A 363 -2.98 -19.93 6.39
N HIS A 364 -2.88 -19.14 5.32
CA HIS A 364 -1.60 -18.68 4.76
C HIS A 364 -1.15 -17.35 5.35
N LEU A 365 -2.07 -16.48 5.75
CA LEU A 365 -1.73 -15.19 6.34
C LEU A 365 -0.97 -15.33 7.65
N VAL A 366 -1.38 -16.26 8.53
CA VAL A 366 -0.77 -16.41 9.87
C VAL A 366 0.71 -16.81 9.78
N PRO A 367 1.12 -17.87 9.07
CA PRO A 367 2.54 -18.20 8.88
C PRO A 367 3.34 -17.07 8.24
N LEU A 368 2.75 -16.40 7.24
CA LEU A 368 3.38 -15.28 6.53
C LEU A 368 3.68 -14.10 7.46
N THR A 369 2.72 -13.70 8.30
CA THR A 369 2.89 -12.58 9.24
C THR A 369 3.86 -12.93 10.37
N LEU A 370 3.89 -14.18 10.84
CA LEU A 370 4.89 -14.66 11.79
C LEU A 370 6.32 -14.56 11.20
N LEU A 371 6.51 -15.00 9.95
CA LEU A 371 7.80 -14.88 9.26
C LEU A 371 8.18 -13.41 9.08
N LEU A 372 7.27 -12.57 8.57
CA LEU A 372 7.49 -11.15 8.34
C LEU A 372 7.93 -10.43 9.62
N ASN A 373 7.22 -10.64 10.74
CA ASN A 373 7.56 -10.04 12.02
C ASN A 373 8.90 -10.58 12.57
N SER A 374 9.20 -11.85 12.37
CA SER A 374 10.49 -12.43 12.78
C SER A 374 11.65 -11.82 11.99
N LEU A 375 11.48 -11.60 10.68
CA LEU A 375 12.49 -10.97 9.83
C LEU A 375 12.73 -9.50 10.22
N THR A 376 11.66 -8.72 10.46
CA THR A 376 11.80 -7.32 10.89
C THR A 376 12.45 -7.20 12.26
N ARG A 377 12.10 -8.07 13.23
CA ARG A 377 12.78 -8.14 14.54
C ARG A 377 14.27 -8.48 14.40
N SER A 378 14.63 -9.38 13.47
CA SER A 378 16.04 -9.72 13.21
C SER A 378 16.86 -8.53 12.68
N LEU A 379 16.19 -7.53 12.10
CA LEU A 379 16.80 -6.27 11.66
C LEU A 379 16.71 -5.15 12.73
N GLY A 380 16.25 -5.47 13.95
CA GLY A 380 16.07 -4.48 15.02
C GLY A 380 14.90 -3.53 14.80
N GLN A 381 13.95 -3.91 13.95
CA GLN A 381 12.74 -3.12 13.68
C GLN A 381 11.54 -3.64 14.48
N LEU A 382 10.52 -2.82 14.63
CA LEU A 382 9.23 -3.24 15.16
C LEU A 382 8.55 -4.23 14.20
N ASP A 383 7.56 -4.96 14.72
CA ASP A 383 6.74 -5.85 13.90
C ASP A 383 6.11 -5.09 12.74
N ALA A 384 6.25 -5.62 11.53
CA ALA A 384 5.64 -5.03 10.34
C ALA A 384 4.11 -5.22 10.33
N TYR A 385 3.61 -6.27 10.95
CA TYR A 385 2.18 -6.54 11.15
C TYR A 385 1.95 -6.99 12.60
N PRO A 386 1.80 -6.05 13.55
CA PRO A 386 1.80 -6.33 14.99
C PRO A 386 0.45 -6.83 15.55
N PHE A 387 -0.43 -7.39 14.71
CA PHE A 387 -1.79 -7.74 15.07
C PHE A 387 -1.97 -9.24 15.27
N ALA A 388 -2.50 -9.62 16.43
CA ALA A 388 -2.97 -10.96 16.71
C ALA A 388 -4.49 -11.00 16.50
N LEU A 389 -4.93 -11.70 15.46
CA LEU A 389 -6.34 -11.77 15.10
C LEU A 389 -7.08 -12.78 15.97
N SER A 390 -8.01 -12.32 16.81
CA SER A 390 -8.92 -13.15 17.57
C SER A 390 -9.99 -13.81 16.68
N GLY A 391 -10.68 -14.82 17.18
CA GLY A 391 -11.78 -15.45 16.46
C GLY A 391 -12.89 -14.46 16.08
N GLN A 392 -13.16 -13.44 16.92
CA GLN A 392 -14.16 -12.42 16.62
C GLN A 392 -13.65 -11.42 15.58
N ALA A 393 -12.39 -11.01 15.64
CA ALA A 393 -11.78 -10.18 14.59
C ALA A 393 -11.78 -10.90 13.24
N LEU A 394 -11.48 -12.22 13.22
CA LEU A 394 -11.58 -13.03 11.99
C LEU A 394 -13.02 -13.14 11.46
N ALA A 395 -14.02 -13.22 12.33
CA ALA A 395 -15.43 -13.21 11.89
C ALA A 395 -15.81 -11.87 11.22
N LYS A 396 -15.34 -10.74 11.76
CA LYS A 396 -15.54 -9.42 11.15
C LYS A 396 -14.80 -9.28 9.81
N LEU A 397 -13.56 -9.77 9.71
CA LEU A 397 -12.82 -9.82 8.44
C LEU A 397 -13.53 -10.67 7.39
N ARG A 398 -14.11 -11.81 7.79
CA ARG A 398 -14.94 -12.65 6.92
C ARG A 398 -16.17 -11.88 6.44
N PHE A 399 -16.85 -11.16 7.33
CA PHE A 399 -18.00 -10.33 6.94
C PHE A 399 -17.61 -9.30 5.86
N VAL A 400 -16.48 -8.60 6.04
CA VAL A 400 -15.96 -7.67 5.01
C VAL A 400 -15.67 -8.41 3.70
N HIS A 401 -15.03 -9.58 3.76
CA HIS A 401 -14.76 -10.41 2.59
C HIS A 401 -16.03 -10.75 1.83
N ASP A 402 -17.04 -11.28 2.54
CA ASP A 402 -18.31 -11.70 1.94
C ASP A 402 -19.05 -10.52 1.30
N VAL A 403 -19.08 -9.36 1.97
CA VAL A 403 -19.68 -8.12 1.43
C VAL A 403 -18.97 -7.68 0.15
N VAL A 404 -17.64 -7.78 0.08
CA VAL A 404 -16.87 -7.46 -1.12
C VAL A 404 -17.16 -8.46 -2.24
N GLN A 405 -17.17 -9.78 -1.96
CA GLN A 405 -17.45 -10.81 -2.96
C GLN A 405 -18.86 -10.67 -3.55
N ASP A 406 -19.86 -10.43 -2.72
CA ASP A 406 -21.25 -10.21 -3.16
C ASP A 406 -21.37 -8.98 -4.08
N ALA A 407 -20.70 -7.88 -3.72
CA ALA A 407 -20.72 -6.65 -4.53
C ALA A 407 -20.12 -6.86 -5.92
N VAL A 408 -19.14 -7.76 -6.04
CA VAL A 408 -18.47 -8.10 -7.31
C VAL A 408 -19.27 -9.14 -8.09
N GLY A 409 -19.84 -10.15 -7.42
CA GLY A 409 -20.67 -11.18 -8.05
C GLY A 409 -21.94 -10.62 -8.68
N GLY A 410 -22.54 -9.57 -8.12
CA GLY A 410 -23.71 -8.88 -8.68
C GLY A 410 -23.40 -7.96 -9.89
N ARG A 411 -22.11 -7.75 -10.23
CA ARG A 411 -21.67 -6.93 -11.38
C ARG A 411 -21.21 -7.75 -12.59
N SER A 412 -21.36 -9.09 -12.56
CA SER A 412 -20.95 -10.03 -13.64
C SER A 412 -22.05 -10.28 -14.65
#